data_4752f1414c8c1cb12b2e39ac568381e8
#
_entry.id   4752f1414c8c1cb12b2e39ac568381e8
#
_cell.length_a   1.000
_cell.length_b   1.000
_cell.length_c   1.000
_cell.angle_alpha   90.00
_cell.angle_beta   90.00
_cell.angle_gamma   90.00
#
_symmetry.space_group_name_H-M   'P 1'
#
loop_
_entity.id
_entity.type
_entity.pdbx_description
1 polymer ?
#
loop_
_entity_poly.entity_id
_entity_poly.type
_entity_poly.pdbx_seq_one_letter_code
_entity_poly.pdbx_strand_id
1 'polypeptide(L)'
;GSYSGTLYTLPDRGYNVAGLIDYAARIQKFDLSFTPDYTTNNVTQTQLSLAFKGTTTITDFNGNTTTAVNPTGTTLSGFTNVPTANGKFTVDGEGLAIRADGSFYVSDEYGASIYHVSKTGQMQGVITPVQALIPQFLGTSGFTGFTTEAAAITTANQTGGRRDNQGMEAVDITPDGKFLVSMLQSATRQDTPGNKDFNRAYTRLFLYDITKNATPTAPTEHYLVELPVTRSKGDGAVPNKTAQQSEIVALSKSSFLVLTRD
;
A
#
# COMPACT_ATOMS: atom_id res chain seq x y z
N GLY A 1 7.25 -7.48 31.40
CA GLY A 1 6.38 -6.31 31.49
C GLY A 1 5.14 -6.44 30.63
N SER A 2 4.09 -5.70 30.97
CA SER A 2 2.87 -5.62 30.17
C SER A 2 2.88 -4.33 29.35
N TYR A 3 2.33 -4.40 28.16
CA TYR A 3 2.18 -3.28 27.23
C TYR A 3 0.69 -3.04 26.99
N SER A 4 0.28 -1.78 26.91
CA SER A 4 -1.08 -1.40 26.54
C SER A 4 -1.06 -0.22 25.59
N GLY A 5 -2.05 -0.14 24.72
CA GLY A 5 -2.14 0.93 23.75
C GLY A 5 -3.35 0.81 22.84
N THR A 6 -3.36 1.59 21.79
CA THR A 6 -4.36 1.51 20.73
C THR A 6 -3.72 0.92 19.48
N LEU A 7 -4.35 -0.11 18.91
CA LEU A 7 -4.03 -0.66 17.61
C LEU A 7 -5.03 -0.14 16.58
N TYR A 8 -4.52 0.35 15.46
CA TYR A 8 -5.29 0.64 14.27
C TYR A 8 -4.96 -0.37 13.18
N THR A 9 -5.94 -0.83 12.46
CA THR A 9 -5.76 -1.74 11.34
C THR A 9 -6.53 -1.24 10.13
N LEU A 10 -5.99 -1.47 8.95
CA LEU A 10 -6.63 -1.19 7.68
C LEU A 10 -6.91 -2.54 7.00
N PRO A 11 -8.17 -2.98 6.92
CA PRO A 11 -8.48 -4.16 6.13
C PRO A 11 -8.30 -3.86 4.64
N ASP A 12 -7.66 -4.78 3.94
CA ASP A 12 -7.71 -4.91 2.50
C ASP A 12 -9.18 -4.99 2.04
N ARG A 13 -9.43 -4.73 0.76
CA ARG A 13 -10.77 -4.83 0.15
C ARG A 13 -11.44 -6.19 0.33
N GLY A 14 -10.68 -7.21 0.72
CA GLY A 14 -11.17 -8.55 1.01
C GLY A 14 -11.37 -9.38 -0.25
N TYR A 15 -12.56 -9.95 -0.43
CA TYR A 15 -12.87 -10.84 -1.54
C TYR A 15 -12.61 -10.19 -2.90
N ASN A 16 -11.49 -10.54 -3.51
CA ASN A 16 -10.98 -9.94 -4.75
C ASN A 16 -11.15 -10.86 -5.98
N VAL A 17 -11.83 -11.98 -5.82
CA VAL A 17 -12.22 -12.83 -6.95
C VAL A 17 -13.35 -12.14 -7.69
N ALA A 18 -13.10 -11.75 -8.93
CA ALA A 18 -13.98 -10.96 -9.77
C ALA A 18 -14.15 -9.47 -9.39
N GLY A 19 -13.42 -8.96 -8.38
CA GLY A 19 -13.27 -7.52 -8.11
C GLY A 19 -14.55 -6.71 -7.86
N LEU A 20 -15.60 -7.32 -7.32
CA LEU A 20 -16.94 -6.77 -7.38
C LEU A 20 -17.55 -6.35 -6.04
N ILE A 21 -16.73 -6.16 -5.01
CA ILE A 21 -17.25 -5.75 -3.70
C ILE A 21 -17.33 -4.23 -3.62
N ASP A 22 -18.54 -3.70 -3.44
CA ASP A 22 -18.74 -2.30 -3.05
C ASP A 22 -18.44 -2.14 -1.54
N TYR A 23 -17.17 -2.25 -1.19
CA TYR A 23 -16.66 -2.12 0.17
C TYR A 23 -16.09 -0.73 0.36
N ALA A 24 -16.54 0.02 1.36
CA ALA A 24 -15.92 1.29 1.72
C ALA A 24 -14.68 1.02 2.58
N ALA A 25 -13.53 1.49 2.13
CA ALA A 25 -12.29 1.40 2.88
C ALA A 25 -12.45 2.01 4.28
N ARG A 26 -11.84 1.39 5.29
CA ARG A 26 -12.06 1.77 6.69
C ARG A 26 -10.89 1.42 7.58
N ILE A 27 -10.75 2.17 8.65
CA ILE A 27 -9.76 1.94 9.70
C ILE A 27 -10.49 1.39 10.91
N GLN A 28 -10.02 0.26 11.44
CA GLN A 28 -10.54 -0.34 12.66
C GLN A 28 -9.67 0.07 13.83
N LYS A 29 -10.28 0.32 14.98
CA LYS A 29 -9.61 0.71 16.21
C LYS A 29 -9.85 -0.33 17.30
N PHE A 30 -8.78 -0.73 17.99
CA PHE A 30 -8.81 -1.66 19.09
C PHE A 30 -8.03 -1.11 20.30
N ASP A 31 -8.50 -1.39 21.51
CA ASP A 31 -7.61 -1.37 22.67
C ASP A 31 -6.79 -2.65 22.66
N LEU A 32 -5.48 -2.51 22.86
CA LEU A 32 -4.53 -3.59 22.91
C LEU A 32 -3.95 -3.73 24.31
N SER A 33 -3.89 -4.96 24.81
CA SER A 33 -3.08 -5.35 25.95
C SER A 33 -2.23 -6.55 25.59
N PHE A 34 -0.93 -6.47 25.85
CA PHE A 34 0.03 -7.52 25.53
C PHE A 34 0.95 -7.78 26.71
N THR A 35 0.97 -9.02 27.21
CA THR A 35 1.85 -9.48 28.26
C THR A 35 2.63 -10.68 27.76
N PRO A 36 3.84 -10.47 27.15
CA PRO A 36 4.62 -11.58 26.61
C PRO A 36 5.11 -12.51 27.73
N ASP A 37 4.96 -13.80 27.52
CA ASP A 37 5.52 -14.86 28.37
C ASP A 37 6.62 -15.59 27.62
N TYR A 38 7.85 -15.45 28.09
CA TYR A 38 9.03 -16.14 27.54
C TYR A 38 9.48 -17.31 28.41
N THR A 39 8.73 -17.66 29.46
CA THR A 39 9.12 -18.66 30.45
C THR A 39 8.61 -20.07 30.12
N THR A 40 7.71 -20.18 29.15
CA THR A 40 7.08 -21.45 28.75
C THR A 40 7.14 -21.65 27.25
N ASN A 41 7.27 -22.90 26.81
CA ASN A 41 7.14 -23.29 25.41
C ASN A 41 5.67 -23.42 24.95
N ASN A 42 4.72 -23.28 25.88
CA ASN A 42 3.30 -23.29 25.56
C ASN A 42 2.85 -21.88 25.20
N VAL A 43 2.58 -21.67 23.93
CA VAL A 43 1.97 -20.43 23.46
C VAL A 43 0.50 -20.43 23.88
N THR A 44 0.14 -19.54 24.81
CA THR A 44 -1.25 -19.35 25.24
C THR A 44 -1.82 -18.14 24.54
N GLN A 45 -3.09 -18.21 24.13
CA GLN A 45 -3.79 -17.10 23.49
C GLN A 45 -4.07 -15.90 24.44
N THR A 46 -3.78 -16.09 25.73
CA THR A 46 -4.04 -15.06 26.76
C THR A 46 -2.97 -13.97 26.81
N GLN A 47 -1.86 -14.10 26.09
CA GLN A 47 -0.80 -13.09 26.08
C GLN A 47 -1.22 -11.78 25.38
N LEU A 48 -2.09 -11.88 24.39
CA LEU A 48 -2.58 -10.74 23.60
C LEU A 48 -4.10 -10.63 23.77
N SER A 49 -4.58 -9.45 24.09
CA SER A 49 -5.99 -9.10 24.10
C SER A 49 -6.25 -7.90 23.22
N LEU A 50 -7.26 -8.00 22.37
CA LEU A 50 -7.74 -6.93 21.48
C LEU A 50 -9.23 -6.71 21.74
N ALA A 51 -9.59 -5.49 22.14
CA ALA A 51 -10.98 -5.09 22.33
C ALA A 51 -11.38 -4.08 21.25
N PHE A 52 -12.30 -4.45 20.37
CA PHE A 52 -12.80 -3.56 19.31
C PHE A 52 -13.45 -2.31 19.90
N LYS A 53 -13.10 -1.13 19.36
CA LYS A 53 -13.58 0.18 19.85
C LYS A 53 -14.39 0.95 18.82
N GLY A 54 -14.18 0.68 17.53
CA GLY A 54 -14.93 1.38 16.50
C GLY A 54 -14.29 1.31 15.12
N THR A 55 -15.03 1.84 14.16
CA THR A 55 -14.65 1.93 12.76
C THR A 55 -14.66 3.38 12.31
N THR A 56 -13.64 3.80 11.57
CA THR A 56 -13.59 5.06 10.84
C THR A 56 -13.66 4.74 9.34
N THR A 57 -14.78 5.06 8.69
CA THR A 57 -14.93 4.87 7.23
C THR A 57 -14.15 5.94 6.49
N ILE A 58 -13.39 5.54 5.48
CA ILE A 58 -12.67 6.47 4.61
C ILE A 58 -13.65 7.03 3.57
N THR A 59 -13.69 8.36 3.49
CA THR A 59 -14.53 9.11 2.55
C THR A 59 -13.67 9.98 1.66
N ASP A 60 -14.19 10.33 0.50
CA ASP A 60 -13.54 11.26 -0.41
C ASP A 60 -13.52 12.71 0.14
N PHE A 61 -13.02 13.64 -0.66
CA PHE A 61 -12.91 15.05 -0.30
C PHE A 61 -14.27 15.74 -0.03
N ASN A 62 -15.36 15.17 -0.53
CA ASN A 62 -16.72 15.68 -0.39
C ASN A 62 -17.51 14.92 0.69
N GLY A 63 -16.90 13.92 1.34
CA GLY A 63 -17.55 13.09 2.36
C GLY A 63 -18.32 11.91 1.79
N ASN A 64 -18.22 11.59 0.49
CA ASN A 64 -18.81 10.38 -0.09
C ASN A 64 -17.94 9.17 0.26
N THR A 65 -18.57 8.01 0.46
CA THR A 65 -17.84 6.76 0.72
C THR A 65 -17.02 6.34 -0.49
N THR A 66 -15.86 5.77 -0.23
CA THR A 66 -15.04 5.08 -1.24
C THR A 66 -15.68 3.75 -1.63
N THR A 67 -15.11 3.07 -2.61
CA THR A 67 -15.50 1.72 -3.03
C THR A 67 -14.26 0.86 -3.24
N ALA A 68 -14.39 -0.44 -3.15
CA ALA A 68 -13.33 -1.42 -3.48
C ALA A 68 -13.56 -2.09 -4.85
N VAL A 69 -14.56 -1.64 -5.59
CA VAL A 69 -14.80 -2.11 -6.96
C VAL A 69 -13.59 -1.77 -7.84
N ASN A 70 -13.23 -2.67 -8.73
CA ASN A 70 -12.13 -2.45 -9.67
C ASN A 70 -12.27 -1.12 -10.40
N PRO A 71 -11.19 -0.34 -10.52
CA PRO A 71 -11.23 0.95 -11.20
C PRO A 71 -11.64 0.83 -12.66
N THR A 72 -12.50 1.73 -13.10
CA THR A 72 -12.93 1.89 -14.51
C THR A 72 -12.55 3.25 -15.07
N GLY A 73 -11.98 4.13 -14.27
CA GLY A 73 -11.55 5.47 -14.63
C GLY A 73 -10.44 5.99 -13.74
N THR A 74 -9.99 7.20 -14.04
CA THR A 74 -8.80 7.81 -13.41
C THR A 74 -9.02 9.27 -12.99
N THR A 75 -10.23 9.75 -13.03
CA THR A 75 -10.52 11.15 -12.74
C THR A 75 -11.85 11.29 -12.00
N LEU A 76 -11.87 12.02 -10.91
CA LEU A 76 -13.07 12.38 -10.18
C LEU A 76 -12.90 13.78 -9.55
N SER A 77 -13.91 14.63 -9.72
CA SER A 77 -14.03 15.93 -9.03
C SER A 77 -12.76 16.81 -9.08
N GLY A 78 -12.09 16.89 -10.23
CA GLY A 78 -10.87 17.70 -10.43
C GLY A 78 -9.56 16.99 -10.02
N PHE A 79 -9.62 15.78 -9.49
CA PHE A 79 -8.45 14.96 -9.26
C PHE A 79 -8.20 14.07 -10.48
N THR A 80 -6.99 14.14 -11.01
CA THR A 80 -6.51 13.26 -12.09
C THR A 80 -5.59 12.19 -11.52
N ASN A 81 -5.47 11.09 -12.24
CA ASN A 81 -4.59 9.99 -11.84
C ASN A 81 -4.95 9.36 -10.47
N VAL A 82 -6.21 9.35 -10.12
CA VAL A 82 -6.75 8.60 -8.98
C VAL A 82 -7.72 7.53 -9.47
N PRO A 83 -7.66 6.31 -8.96
CA PRO A 83 -8.57 5.25 -9.38
C PRO A 83 -10.02 5.57 -9.05
N THR A 84 -10.93 5.35 -9.99
CA THR A 84 -12.35 5.62 -9.81
C THR A 84 -13.24 4.56 -10.45
N ALA A 85 -14.39 4.30 -9.83
CA ALA A 85 -15.46 3.49 -10.41
C ALA A 85 -16.81 3.99 -9.90
N ASN A 86 -17.83 3.95 -10.76
CA ASN A 86 -19.21 4.30 -10.41
C ASN A 86 -19.35 5.69 -9.73
N GLY A 87 -18.53 6.67 -10.14
CA GLY A 87 -18.53 8.00 -9.56
C GLY A 87 -17.94 8.12 -8.16
N LYS A 88 -17.22 7.10 -7.69
CA LYS A 88 -16.51 7.08 -6.40
C LYS A 88 -15.00 6.89 -6.59
N PHE A 89 -14.21 7.32 -5.61
CA PHE A 89 -12.82 6.86 -5.50
C PHE A 89 -12.81 5.36 -5.17
N THR A 90 -11.99 4.61 -5.90
CA THR A 90 -11.72 3.21 -5.54
C THR A 90 -10.46 3.16 -4.71
N VAL A 91 -10.49 2.40 -3.63
CA VAL A 91 -9.37 2.26 -2.71
C VAL A 91 -9.19 0.78 -2.39
N ASP A 92 -8.00 0.29 -2.68
CA ASP A 92 -7.47 -0.96 -2.21
C ASP A 92 -6.35 -0.62 -1.22
N GLY A 93 -6.77 -0.40 0.03
CA GLY A 93 -5.87 0.14 1.04
C GLY A 93 -5.00 -0.94 1.64
N GLU A 94 -3.68 -0.75 1.60
CA GLU A 94 -2.68 -1.73 2.03
C GLU A 94 -1.95 -1.28 3.29
N GLY A 95 -1.20 -0.21 3.23
CA GLY A 95 -0.44 0.32 4.37
C GLY A 95 -1.17 1.44 5.12
N LEU A 96 -0.90 1.54 6.43
CA LEU A 96 -1.50 2.54 7.31
C LEU A 96 -0.44 3.16 8.22
N ALA A 97 -0.22 4.48 8.11
CA ALA A 97 0.63 5.23 9.02
C ALA A 97 -0.16 6.31 9.75
N ILE A 98 0.17 6.55 11.03
CA ILE A 98 -0.55 7.46 11.90
C ILE A 98 0.32 8.65 12.24
N ARG A 99 -0.19 9.86 12.01
CA ARG A 99 0.48 11.11 12.38
C ARG A 99 0.20 11.48 13.85
N ALA A 100 1.07 12.31 14.39
CA ALA A 100 0.92 12.81 15.77
C ALA A 100 -0.38 13.60 16.02
N ASP A 101 -0.97 14.18 14.98
CA ASP A 101 -2.26 14.89 15.03
C ASP A 101 -3.48 13.96 14.98
N GLY A 102 -3.24 12.65 14.84
CA GLY A 102 -4.27 11.62 14.72
C GLY A 102 -4.82 11.44 13.30
N SER A 103 -4.31 12.15 12.30
CA SER A 103 -4.59 11.87 10.90
C SER A 103 -3.78 10.67 10.41
N PHE A 104 -4.12 10.15 9.23
CA PHE A 104 -3.57 8.91 8.70
C PHE A 104 -3.01 9.12 7.31
N TYR A 105 -2.02 8.30 6.95
CA TYR A 105 -1.70 7.99 5.57
C TYR A 105 -2.14 6.57 5.26
N VAL A 106 -2.75 6.41 4.09
CA VAL A 106 -3.22 5.13 3.56
C VAL A 106 -2.61 4.95 2.19
N SER A 107 -1.82 3.90 2.01
CA SER A 107 -1.32 3.53 0.69
C SER A 107 -2.37 2.76 -0.10
N ASP A 108 -2.31 2.83 -1.43
CA ASP A 108 -3.31 2.30 -2.32
C ASP A 108 -2.68 1.43 -3.41
N GLU A 109 -3.14 0.20 -3.52
CA GLU A 109 -2.65 -0.75 -4.52
C GLU A 109 -3.13 -0.40 -5.92
N TYR A 110 -4.35 0.10 -6.07
CA TYR A 110 -4.92 0.44 -7.36
C TYR A 110 -4.17 1.56 -8.09
N GLY A 111 -3.93 2.67 -7.41
CA GLY A 111 -3.32 3.85 -8.03
C GLY A 111 -1.84 4.02 -7.77
N ALA A 112 -1.26 3.22 -6.89
CA ALA A 112 0.04 3.48 -6.27
C ALA A 112 0.11 4.89 -5.67
N SER A 113 -1.01 5.36 -5.15
CA SER A 113 -1.19 6.65 -4.49
C SER A 113 -1.06 6.51 -2.97
N ILE A 114 -0.92 7.63 -2.26
CA ILE A 114 -1.01 7.66 -0.80
C ILE A 114 -2.02 8.75 -0.43
N TYR A 115 -3.08 8.36 0.26
CA TYR A 115 -4.11 9.28 0.72
C TYR A 115 -3.78 9.81 2.11
N HIS A 116 -3.83 11.14 2.28
CA HIS A 116 -3.85 11.77 3.59
C HIS A 116 -5.30 11.87 4.05
N VAL A 117 -5.60 11.21 5.16
CA VAL A 117 -6.96 11.04 5.69
C VAL A 117 -7.05 11.66 7.08
N SER A 118 -8.07 12.46 7.34
CA SER A 118 -8.31 13.07 8.65
C SER A 118 -8.58 11.99 9.71
N LYS A 119 -8.47 12.34 10.97
CA LYS A 119 -8.84 11.46 12.09
C LYS A 119 -10.31 10.98 12.06
N THR A 120 -11.16 11.64 11.28
CA THR A 120 -12.58 11.29 11.10
C THR A 120 -12.84 10.53 9.81
N GLY A 121 -11.81 10.22 9.02
CA GLY A 121 -11.92 9.39 7.83
C GLY A 121 -12.01 10.15 6.50
N GLN A 122 -12.12 11.48 6.51
CA GLN A 122 -12.23 12.23 5.26
C GLN A 122 -10.85 12.44 4.61
N MET A 123 -10.74 12.17 3.32
CA MET A 123 -9.55 12.50 2.53
C MET A 123 -9.31 14.00 2.52
N GLN A 124 -8.07 14.40 2.80
CA GLN A 124 -7.62 15.79 2.84
C GLN A 124 -6.61 16.09 1.74
N GLY A 125 -6.00 15.06 1.16
CA GLY A 125 -5.03 15.19 0.09
C GLY A 125 -4.60 13.83 -0.45
N VAL A 126 -3.89 13.86 -1.57
CA VAL A 126 -3.32 12.69 -2.22
C VAL A 126 -1.90 12.97 -2.69
N ILE A 127 -1.00 12.05 -2.41
CA ILE A 127 0.31 11.96 -3.06
C ILE A 127 0.11 11.05 -4.26
N THR A 128 0.11 11.63 -5.45
CA THR A 128 -0.05 10.87 -6.70
C THR A 128 1.24 10.14 -7.06
N PRO A 129 1.18 9.01 -7.77
CA PRO A 129 2.36 8.27 -8.15
C PRO A 129 3.28 9.09 -9.05
N VAL A 130 4.58 8.90 -8.87
CA VAL A 130 5.57 9.44 -9.83
C VAL A 130 5.39 8.80 -11.20
N GLN A 131 5.80 9.50 -12.26
CA GLN A 131 5.63 9.05 -13.64
C GLN A 131 6.14 7.61 -13.90
N ALA A 132 7.20 7.21 -13.21
CA ALA A 132 7.78 5.86 -13.35
C ALA A 132 6.84 4.73 -12.88
N LEU A 133 5.82 5.03 -12.06
CA LEU A 133 4.84 4.06 -11.58
C LEU A 133 3.58 4.00 -12.45
N ILE A 134 3.34 5.01 -13.28
CA ILE A 134 2.16 5.06 -14.14
C ILE A 134 2.26 4.00 -15.23
N PRO A 135 1.30 3.08 -15.36
CA PRO A 135 1.32 2.04 -16.38
C PRO A 135 1.40 2.61 -17.79
N GLN A 136 2.23 2.02 -18.60
CA GLN A 136 2.44 2.39 -20.01
C GLN A 136 2.16 1.19 -20.91
N PHE A 137 1.45 1.43 -22.01
CA PHE A 137 1.06 0.41 -22.96
C PHE A 137 1.42 0.86 -24.37
N LEU A 138 2.26 0.12 -25.11
CA LEU A 138 2.56 0.30 -26.55
C LEU A 138 2.42 1.75 -27.08
N GLY A 139 3.12 2.69 -26.43
CA GLY A 139 3.12 4.10 -26.85
C GLY A 139 2.06 4.99 -26.21
N THR A 140 1.22 4.47 -25.33
CA THR A 140 0.28 5.23 -24.52
C THR A 140 0.66 5.15 -23.04
N SER A 141 0.34 6.20 -22.27
CA SER A 141 0.50 6.19 -20.83
C SER A 141 -0.83 6.50 -20.15
N GLY A 142 -1.05 5.96 -18.98
CA GLY A 142 -2.26 6.20 -18.20
C GLY A 142 -2.45 5.20 -17.08
N PHE A 143 -3.53 5.39 -16.36
CA PHE A 143 -3.93 4.51 -15.25
C PHE A 143 -4.77 3.32 -15.70
N THR A 144 -4.82 3.00 -16.95
CA THR A 144 -5.64 1.90 -17.50
C THR A 144 -5.21 0.52 -17.01
N GLY A 145 -4.16 0.43 -16.20
CA GLY A 145 -3.67 -0.80 -15.60
C GLY A 145 -4.30 -1.18 -14.28
N PHE A 146 -5.41 -0.61 -13.92
CA PHE A 146 -6.01 -0.87 -12.61
C PHE A 146 -6.89 -2.08 -12.53
N THR A 147 -7.45 -2.52 -13.62
CA THR A 147 -8.45 -3.56 -13.55
C THR A 147 -7.86 -4.89 -13.93
N THR A 148 -8.18 -5.90 -13.15
CA THR A 148 -7.91 -7.30 -13.49
C THR A 148 -8.67 -7.77 -14.73
N GLU A 149 -9.73 -7.05 -15.09
CA GLU A 149 -10.62 -7.41 -16.20
C GLU A 149 -10.26 -6.76 -17.50
N ALA A 150 -9.38 -5.78 -17.46
CA ALA A 150 -8.98 -5.17 -18.71
C ALA A 150 -8.15 -6.17 -19.50
N ALA A 151 -8.80 -6.84 -20.40
CA ALA A 151 -8.13 -7.64 -21.44
C ALA A 151 -7.05 -6.84 -22.18
N ALA A 152 -7.09 -5.51 -22.07
CA ALA A 152 -6.09 -4.59 -22.57
C ALA A 152 -4.80 -4.55 -21.73
N ILE A 153 -4.84 -4.94 -20.45
CA ILE A 153 -3.67 -4.92 -19.55
C ILE A 153 -3.11 -6.33 -19.44
N THR A 154 -2.91 -6.93 -20.56
CA THR A 154 -2.10 -8.14 -20.56
C THR A 154 -0.66 -7.76 -20.31
N THR A 155 0.02 -8.59 -19.55
CA THR A 155 1.47 -8.52 -19.33
C THR A 155 2.24 -8.26 -20.63
N ALA A 156 1.74 -8.73 -21.77
CA ALA A 156 2.32 -8.56 -23.09
C ALA A 156 2.25 -7.13 -23.63
N ASN A 157 1.25 -6.35 -23.26
CA ASN A 157 1.03 -5.00 -23.78
C ASN A 157 1.61 -3.90 -22.87
N GLN A 158 1.92 -4.23 -21.62
CA GLN A 158 2.47 -3.27 -20.68
C GLN A 158 3.99 -3.14 -20.85
N THR A 159 4.46 -1.94 -21.17
CA THR A 159 5.87 -1.63 -21.40
C THR A 159 6.55 -0.93 -20.22
N GLY A 160 5.78 -0.33 -19.32
CA GLY A 160 6.31 0.40 -18.17
C GLY A 160 5.29 0.57 -17.05
N GLY A 161 5.73 1.13 -15.94
CA GLY A 161 4.94 1.41 -14.76
C GLY A 161 4.80 0.21 -13.80
N ARG A 162 3.98 0.40 -12.76
CA ARG A 162 3.64 -0.65 -11.82
C ARG A 162 2.90 -1.78 -12.51
N ARG A 163 2.98 -2.96 -11.94
CA ARG A 163 2.19 -4.10 -12.41
C ARG A 163 0.77 -4.00 -11.91
N ASP A 164 -0.13 -4.71 -12.58
CA ASP A 164 -1.50 -4.87 -12.13
C ASP A 164 -1.54 -5.52 -10.75
N ASN A 165 -2.40 -5.01 -9.87
CA ASN A 165 -2.54 -5.45 -8.46
C ASN A 165 -1.19 -5.54 -7.72
N GLN A 166 -0.28 -4.60 -7.97
CA GLN A 166 1.03 -4.47 -7.31
C GLN A 166 1.39 -2.98 -7.20
N GLY A 167 0.55 -2.24 -6.51
CA GLY A 167 0.70 -0.82 -6.28
C GLY A 167 1.54 -0.47 -5.06
N MET A 168 1.13 0.58 -4.35
CA MET A 168 1.81 1.02 -3.15
C MET A 168 1.32 0.18 -1.97
N GLU A 169 2.15 -0.76 -1.54
CA GLU A 169 1.79 -1.73 -0.51
C GLU A 169 2.02 -1.18 0.89
N ALA A 170 3.15 -0.55 1.12
CA ALA A 170 3.57 -0.16 2.47
C ALA A 170 3.72 1.35 2.62
N VAL A 171 3.40 1.86 3.80
CA VAL A 171 3.62 3.26 4.18
C VAL A 171 3.89 3.38 5.68
N ASP A 172 4.89 4.19 6.05
CA ASP A 172 5.15 4.54 7.45
C ASP A 172 5.72 5.96 7.57
N ILE A 173 5.75 6.48 8.79
CA ILE A 173 6.30 7.80 9.10
C ILE A 173 7.55 7.59 9.96
N THR A 174 8.62 8.32 9.64
CA THR A 174 9.83 8.30 10.48
C THR A 174 9.51 8.72 11.92
N PRO A 175 10.22 8.18 12.93
CA PRO A 175 9.93 8.46 14.35
C PRO A 175 9.96 9.95 14.72
N ASP A 176 10.67 10.78 13.96
CA ASP A 176 10.69 12.23 14.15
C ASP A 176 9.51 12.97 13.50
N GLY A 177 8.62 12.23 12.81
CA GLY A 177 7.43 12.75 12.15
C GLY A 177 7.67 13.57 10.89
N LYS A 178 8.90 13.60 10.36
CA LYS A 178 9.27 14.53 9.26
C LYS A 178 9.16 13.92 7.88
N PHE A 179 9.33 12.61 7.76
CA PHE A 179 9.34 11.93 6.48
C PHE A 179 8.30 10.83 6.45
N LEU A 180 7.60 10.75 5.33
CA LEU A 180 6.78 9.61 4.97
C LEU A 180 7.62 8.71 4.09
N VAL A 181 7.70 7.44 4.42
CA VAL A 181 8.30 6.41 3.58
C VAL A 181 7.20 5.55 2.98
N SER A 182 7.35 5.17 1.73
CA SER A 182 6.44 4.25 1.07
C SER A 182 7.18 3.38 0.08
N MET A 183 6.68 2.16 -0.13
CA MET A 183 7.35 1.16 -0.94
C MET A 183 6.36 0.42 -1.84
N LEU A 184 6.73 0.29 -3.13
CA LEU A 184 5.96 -0.45 -4.11
C LEU A 184 6.05 -1.95 -3.83
N GLN A 185 4.98 -2.69 -4.00
CA GLN A 185 4.90 -4.13 -3.70
C GLN A 185 5.98 -4.95 -4.42
N SER A 186 6.23 -4.67 -5.69
CA SER A 186 7.23 -5.38 -6.49
C SER A 186 7.84 -4.47 -7.57
N ALA A 187 8.80 -5.00 -8.32
CA ALA A 187 9.45 -4.29 -9.41
C ALA A 187 8.47 -3.81 -10.48
N THR A 188 8.67 -2.60 -10.99
CA THR A 188 7.96 -2.11 -12.17
C THR A 188 8.31 -2.93 -13.41
N ARG A 189 7.57 -2.72 -14.50
CA ARG A 189 7.83 -3.40 -15.77
C ARG A 189 9.21 -3.08 -16.33
N GLN A 190 9.59 -1.80 -16.37
CA GLN A 190 10.89 -1.37 -16.88
C GLN A 190 12.06 -1.84 -16.01
N ASP A 191 11.82 -2.13 -14.73
CA ASP A 191 12.85 -2.62 -13.81
C ASP A 191 12.95 -4.17 -13.81
N THR A 192 12.24 -4.84 -14.72
CA THR A 192 12.19 -6.32 -14.79
C THR A 192 12.73 -6.83 -16.12
N PRO A 193 14.02 -7.09 -16.25
CA PRO A 193 14.59 -7.63 -17.48
C PRO A 193 13.96 -8.98 -17.87
N GLY A 194 13.52 -9.09 -19.12
CA GLY A 194 12.97 -10.33 -19.69
C GLY A 194 11.64 -10.79 -19.07
N ASN A 195 11.01 -9.96 -18.24
CA ASN A 195 9.68 -10.19 -17.66
C ASN A 195 9.48 -11.55 -16.94
N LYS A 196 10.54 -12.08 -16.34
CA LYS A 196 10.49 -13.34 -15.56
C LYS A 196 10.32 -13.02 -14.08
N ASP A 197 9.59 -13.86 -13.34
CA ASP A 197 9.26 -13.62 -11.93
C ASP A 197 10.48 -13.45 -11.02
N PHE A 198 11.53 -14.21 -11.23
CA PHE A 198 12.76 -14.07 -10.46
C PHE A 198 13.61 -12.83 -10.83
N ASN A 199 13.29 -12.14 -11.92
CA ASN A 199 13.98 -10.92 -12.33
C ASN A 199 13.34 -9.65 -11.71
N ARG A 200 12.32 -9.79 -10.86
CA ARG A 200 11.64 -8.69 -10.16
C ARG A 200 12.37 -8.26 -8.89
N ALA A 201 13.69 -8.44 -8.85
CA ALA A 201 14.48 -8.29 -7.63
C ALA A 201 14.49 -6.87 -7.05
N TYR A 202 14.24 -5.83 -7.85
CA TYR A 202 14.37 -4.45 -7.40
C TYR A 202 13.03 -3.74 -7.40
N THR A 203 12.53 -3.42 -6.22
CA THR A 203 11.36 -2.55 -6.07
C THR A 203 11.76 -1.12 -5.72
N ARG A 204 10.79 -0.21 -5.66
CA ARG A 204 11.01 1.22 -5.45
C ARG A 204 10.52 1.67 -4.09
N LEU A 205 11.40 2.38 -3.37
CA LEU A 205 11.12 3.04 -2.10
C LEU A 205 11.21 4.56 -2.30
N PHE A 206 10.27 5.29 -1.71
CA PHE A 206 10.16 6.73 -1.80
C PHE A 206 10.16 7.35 -0.40
N LEU A 207 10.90 8.45 -0.23
CA LEU A 207 10.79 9.32 0.93
C LEU A 207 10.19 10.67 0.51
N TYR A 208 9.23 11.13 1.29
CA TYR A 208 8.58 12.43 1.12
C TYR A 208 8.78 13.28 2.37
N ASP A 209 9.25 14.52 2.20
CA ASP A 209 9.29 15.50 3.29
C ASP A 209 7.88 16.01 3.55
N ILE A 210 7.31 15.66 4.69
CA ILE A 210 5.95 16.05 5.11
C ILE A 210 5.92 17.16 6.15
N THR A 211 7.06 17.84 6.37
CA THR A 211 7.16 18.91 7.40
C THR A 211 6.34 20.14 7.07
N LYS A 212 6.30 20.51 5.80
CA LYS A 212 5.61 21.73 5.33
C LYS A 212 4.31 21.46 4.59
N ASN A 213 4.23 20.31 3.95
CA ASN A 213 3.06 19.89 3.18
C ASN A 213 2.79 18.41 3.46
N ALA A 214 1.59 18.09 3.93
CA ALA A 214 1.21 16.70 4.19
C ALA A 214 1.13 15.85 2.91
N THR A 215 0.93 16.47 1.74
CA THR A 215 0.83 15.79 0.45
C THR A 215 1.76 16.42 -0.58
N PRO A 216 3.09 16.23 -0.43
CA PRO A 216 4.06 16.77 -1.39
C PRO A 216 3.86 16.13 -2.77
N THR A 217 4.13 16.89 -3.81
CA THR A 217 3.93 16.48 -5.22
C THR A 217 5.03 15.59 -5.75
N ALA A 218 6.15 15.47 -5.04
CA ALA A 218 7.29 14.64 -5.43
C ALA A 218 8.03 14.12 -4.20
N PRO A 219 8.63 12.93 -4.27
CA PRO A 219 9.52 12.45 -3.23
C PRO A 219 10.80 13.28 -3.18
N THR A 220 11.38 13.43 -2.00
CA THR A 220 12.71 14.03 -1.82
C THR A 220 13.83 13.06 -2.14
N GLU A 221 13.57 11.78 -1.94
CA GLU A 221 14.52 10.70 -2.19
C GLU A 221 13.78 9.50 -2.77
N HIS A 222 14.47 8.75 -3.64
CA HIS A 222 13.94 7.60 -4.34
C HIS A 222 15.03 6.54 -4.47
N TYR A 223 14.75 5.34 -4.01
CA TYR A 223 15.70 4.23 -3.97
C TYR A 223 15.18 2.99 -4.68
N LEU A 224 16.10 2.19 -5.20
CA LEU A 224 15.85 0.81 -5.56
C LEU A 224 16.26 -0.07 -4.39
N VAL A 225 15.36 -0.97 -3.99
CA VAL A 225 15.56 -1.91 -2.90
C VAL A 225 15.52 -3.31 -3.45
N GLU A 226 16.56 -4.09 -3.17
CA GLU A 226 16.62 -5.48 -3.59
C GLU A 226 15.72 -6.35 -2.69
N LEU A 227 14.83 -7.11 -3.33
CA LEU A 227 13.97 -8.08 -2.67
C LEU A 227 14.60 -9.47 -2.71
N PRO A 228 14.39 -10.31 -1.69
CA PRO A 228 14.91 -11.66 -1.67
C PRO A 228 14.39 -12.50 -2.85
N VAL A 229 15.24 -13.36 -3.38
CA VAL A 229 14.81 -14.38 -4.32
C VAL A 229 14.52 -15.67 -3.56
N THR A 230 13.35 -16.23 -3.78
CA THR A 230 12.82 -17.37 -3.05
C THR A 230 12.70 -18.60 -3.96
N ARG A 231 12.35 -19.74 -3.33
CA ARG A 231 12.20 -21.03 -4.00
C ARG A 231 10.78 -21.54 -3.80
N SER A 232 9.93 -21.39 -4.81
CA SER A 232 8.51 -21.80 -4.71
C SER A 232 8.29 -23.29 -4.46
N LYS A 233 9.36 -24.12 -4.57
CA LYS A 233 9.33 -25.57 -4.32
C LYS A 233 10.09 -25.99 -3.06
N GLY A 234 10.35 -25.04 -2.14
CA GLY A 234 11.06 -25.31 -0.90
C GLY A 234 12.58 -25.33 -1.01
N ASP A 235 13.23 -25.68 0.08
CA ASP A 235 14.68 -25.72 0.18
C ASP A 235 15.30 -26.73 -0.82
N GLY A 236 16.42 -26.32 -1.41
CA GLY A 236 17.12 -27.14 -2.40
C GLY A 236 16.64 -26.95 -3.86
N ALA A 237 15.49 -26.33 -4.08
CA ALA A 237 15.07 -25.97 -5.44
C ALA A 237 15.86 -24.76 -5.99
N VAL A 238 15.91 -24.64 -7.32
CA VAL A 238 16.49 -23.46 -7.95
C VAL A 238 15.64 -22.23 -7.61
N PRO A 239 16.23 -21.10 -7.23
CA PRO A 239 15.50 -19.85 -7.04
C PRO A 239 14.74 -19.46 -8.32
N ASN A 240 13.45 -19.20 -8.20
CA ASN A 240 12.57 -18.98 -9.34
C ASN A 240 11.50 -17.92 -9.12
N LYS A 241 11.49 -17.28 -7.97
CA LYS A 241 10.53 -16.24 -7.60
C LYS A 241 11.21 -15.16 -6.76
N THR A 242 10.86 -13.93 -6.96
CA THR A 242 11.22 -12.84 -6.05
C THR A 242 10.10 -12.64 -5.04
N ALA A 243 10.43 -12.57 -3.76
CA ALA A 243 9.48 -12.22 -2.72
C ALA A 243 8.91 -10.83 -2.98
N GLN A 244 7.63 -10.65 -2.70
CA GLN A 244 7.00 -9.32 -2.71
C GLN A 244 7.12 -8.71 -1.31
N GLN A 245 7.12 -7.39 -1.21
CA GLN A 245 7.04 -6.75 0.09
C GLN A 245 5.58 -6.50 0.49
N SER A 246 5.30 -6.46 1.79
CA SER A 246 3.95 -6.29 2.34
C SER A 246 3.86 -5.19 3.38
N GLU A 247 4.98 -4.81 4.02
CA GLU A 247 4.94 -3.78 5.04
C GLU A 247 6.34 -3.20 5.25
N ILE A 248 6.38 -1.96 5.74
CA ILE A 248 7.61 -1.27 6.12
C ILE A 248 7.46 -0.61 7.49
N VAL A 249 8.51 -0.68 8.28
CA VAL A 249 8.61 0.09 9.53
C VAL A 249 9.84 0.98 9.46
N ALA A 250 9.64 2.27 9.61
CA ALA A 250 10.70 3.26 9.62
C ALA A 250 11.34 3.34 11.01
N LEU A 251 12.61 2.97 11.13
CA LEU A 251 13.41 3.13 12.35
C LEU A 251 14.09 4.50 12.41
N SER A 252 14.40 5.05 11.26
CA SER A 252 14.95 6.40 11.06
C SER A 252 14.71 6.85 9.61
N LYS A 253 15.22 8.03 9.24
CA LYS A 253 15.20 8.46 7.83
C LYS A 253 15.95 7.53 6.88
N SER A 254 16.89 6.72 7.38
CA SER A 254 17.79 5.89 6.56
C SER A 254 17.81 4.40 6.96
N SER A 255 16.95 4.00 7.90
CA SER A 255 16.90 2.60 8.37
C SER A 255 15.46 2.13 8.43
N PHE A 256 15.19 1.02 7.78
CA PHE A 256 13.84 0.46 7.65
C PHE A 256 13.86 -1.04 7.89
N LEU A 257 12.76 -1.57 8.45
CA LEU A 257 12.45 -2.99 8.42
C LEU A 257 11.40 -3.22 7.33
N VAL A 258 11.63 -4.20 6.47
CA VAL A 258 10.71 -4.54 5.37
C VAL A 258 10.27 -5.98 5.56
N LEU A 259 8.97 -6.18 5.62
CA LEU A 259 8.37 -7.50 5.61
C LEU A 259 8.22 -7.96 4.16
N THR A 260 8.81 -9.10 3.84
CA THR A 260 8.66 -9.71 2.52
C THR A 260 7.87 -11.01 2.63
N ARG A 261 7.11 -11.34 1.59
CA ARG A 261 6.29 -12.55 1.50
C ARG A 261 6.55 -13.31 0.20
N ASP A 262 6.34 -14.60 0.26
CA ASP A 262 6.51 -15.59 -0.82
C ASP A 262 5.20 -15.81 -1.58
#